data_20fd2fc919654e3d53a9d2d89872c312
#
_entry.id   20fd2fc919654e3d53a9d2d89872c312
#
_cell.length_a   1.000
_cell.length_b   1.000
_cell.length_c   1.000
_cell.angle_alpha   90.00
_cell.angle_beta   90.00
_cell.angle_gamma   90.00
#
_symmetry.space_group_name_H-M   'P 1'
#
loop_
_entity.id
_entity.type
_entity.pdbx_description
1 polymer ?
#
loop_
_entity_poly.entity_id
_entity_poly.type
_entity_poly.pdbx_seq_one_letter_code
_entity_poly.pdbx_strand_id
1 'polypeptide(L)'
;MDTRDCTCDSASVRDAAATWFARVQAQTLSVAEQAEFEAWLAQHASHEVEYQWLASLWSAADLLPKARLQALCEPPAPRLERRSFLAYGLAASVVAAVAGAGLWMQLHSSAGYQAEFATAMGERRTVTLPDGSSIELNGRSQVRVNFERRQRTVELQQGEGMFSVARDADRPFVVQAGAGQVTVTGTRFDVLREGDQARIAVESGHVRVQGVNPDAAVNLTAGLGTVVDAQGQVAAAEPVNTRTLTAWRRGQLVFEDATLGEVAAQVSRYRDKPVHVSSPAIARLRLSSVFKTDDTDALLKALPQILPVAVRARADGSQEIIARK
;
A
#
# COMPACT_ATOMS: atom_id res chain seq x y z
N MET A 1 -17.21 -34.39 8.52
CA MET A 1 -18.12 -33.24 8.40
C MET A 1 -17.36 -32.23 7.56
N ASP A 2 -17.67 -32.27 6.28
CA ASP A 2 -16.83 -31.77 5.16
C ASP A 2 -17.31 -30.35 4.82
N THR A 3 -16.58 -29.32 5.21
CA THR A 3 -16.84 -27.94 4.82
C THR A 3 -16.05 -27.65 3.55
N ARG A 4 -16.69 -27.90 2.40
CA ARG A 4 -16.20 -27.39 1.13
C ARG A 4 -16.47 -25.91 1.05
N ASP A 5 -15.42 -25.10 1.14
CA ASP A 5 -15.42 -23.70 0.76
C ASP A 5 -15.78 -23.58 -0.74
N CYS A 6 -17.00 -23.14 -1.01
CA CYS A 6 -17.39 -22.66 -2.35
C CYS A 6 -16.77 -21.27 -2.55
N THR A 7 -15.60 -21.19 -3.16
CA THR A 7 -15.12 -19.97 -3.80
C THR A 7 -16.02 -19.71 -5.01
N CYS A 8 -17.03 -18.84 -4.87
CA CYS A 8 -17.78 -18.30 -6.01
C CYS A 8 -16.80 -17.59 -6.94
N ASP A 9 -16.58 -18.16 -8.12
CA ASP A 9 -15.81 -17.54 -9.18
C ASP A 9 -16.51 -16.24 -9.60
N SER A 10 -15.87 -15.09 -9.41
CA SER A 10 -16.43 -13.76 -9.67
C SER A 10 -16.87 -13.59 -11.13
N ALA A 11 -16.28 -14.32 -12.07
CA ALA A 11 -16.68 -14.32 -13.47
C ALA A 11 -18.04 -15.01 -13.66
N SER A 12 -18.29 -16.13 -12.99
CA SER A 12 -19.56 -16.85 -13.08
C SER A 12 -20.73 -16.07 -12.46
N VAL A 13 -20.46 -15.29 -11.39
CA VAL A 13 -21.47 -14.42 -10.77
C VAL A 13 -21.89 -13.27 -11.69
N ARG A 14 -20.94 -12.67 -12.43
CA ARG A 14 -21.23 -11.61 -13.41
C ARG A 14 -22.03 -12.10 -14.59
N ASP A 15 -21.71 -13.27 -15.11
CA ASP A 15 -22.45 -13.87 -16.22
C ASP A 15 -23.88 -14.21 -15.81
N ALA A 16 -24.07 -14.72 -14.59
CA ALA A 16 -25.40 -14.98 -14.04
C ALA A 16 -26.19 -13.67 -13.83
N ALA A 17 -25.56 -12.63 -13.29
CA ALA A 17 -26.16 -11.30 -13.10
C ALA A 17 -26.59 -10.70 -14.43
N ALA A 18 -25.77 -10.79 -15.49
CA ALA A 18 -26.08 -10.29 -16.82
C ALA A 18 -27.26 -11.06 -17.45
N THR A 19 -27.33 -12.36 -17.24
CA THR A 19 -28.43 -13.20 -17.73
C THR A 19 -29.77 -12.83 -17.08
N TRP A 20 -29.77 -12.69 -15.75
CA TRP A 20 -30.95 -12.24 -15.01
C TRP A 20 -31.36 -10.83 -15.39
N PHE A 21 -30.38 -9.91 -15.52
CA PHE A 21 -30.65 -8.53 -15.92
C PHE A 21 -31.34 -8.45 -17.28
N ALA A 22 -30.84 -9.19 -18.29
CA ALA A 22 -31.46 -9.23 -19.61
C ALA A 22 -32.91 -9.75 -19.57
N ARG A 23 -33.20 -10.78 -18.78
CA ARG A 23 -34.55 -11.35 -18.62
C ARG A 23 -35.52 -10.40 -17.92
N VAL A 24 -35.06 -9.73 -16.85
CA VAL A 24 -35.86 -8.72 -16.12
C VAL A 24 -36.19 -7.54 -17.03
N GLN A 25 -35.22 -7.04 -17.81
CA GLN A 25 -35.45 -5.92 -18.74
C GLN A 25 -36.37 -6.27 -19.90
N ALA A 26 -36.36 -7.53 -20.36
CA ALA A 26 -37.27 -8.01 -21.40
C ALA A 26 -38.73 -8.17 -20.93
N GLN A 27 -39.01 -8.02 -19.62
CA GLN A 27 -40.33 -8.23 -18.99
C GLN A 27 -40.96 -9.58 -19.33
N THR A 28 -40.16 -10.64 -19.54
CA THR A 28 -40.58 -11.95 -19.97
C THR A 28 -40.60 -13.00 -18.87
N LEU A 29 -40.34 -12.57 -17.60
CA LEU A 29 -40.26 -13.49 -16.46
C LEU A 29 -41.65 -14.03 -16.08
N SER A 30 -41.77 -15.32 -15.97
CA SER A 30 -42.89 -16.00 -15.32
C SER A 30 -42.81 -15.86 -13.80
N VAL A 31 -43.90 -16.12 -13.10
CA VAL A 31 -43.97 -16.08 -11.61
C VAL A 31 -42.95 -17.02 -10.98
N ALA A 32 -42.69 -18.19 -11.62
CA ALA A 32 -41.69 -19.14 -11.14
C ALA A 32 -40.25 -18.59 -11.29
N GLU A 33 -39.94 -18.00 -12.44
CA GLU A 33 -38.63 -17.40 -12.72
C GLU A 33 -38.36 -16.17 -11.86
N GLN A 34 -39.39 -15.42 -11.49
CA GLN A 34 -39.27 -14.32 -10.53
C GLN A 34 -38.83 -14.83 -9.13
N ALA A 35 -39.43 -15.93 -8.68
CA ALA A 35 -39.06 -16.54 -7.41
C ALA A 35 -37.60 -17.10 -7.45
N GLU A 36 -37.17 -17.66 -8.59
CA GLU A 36 -35.79 -18.12 -8.79
C GLU A 36 -34.80 -16.96 -8.79
N PHE A 37 -35.15 -15.82 -9.39
CA PHE A 37 -34.35 -14.60 -9.38
C PHE A 37 -34.17 -14.05 -7.96
N GLU A 38 -35.26 -13.95 -7.18
CA GLU A 38 -35.20 -13.48 -5.79
C GLU A 38 -34.40 -14.44 -4.91
N ALA A 39 -34.54 -15.75 -5.10
CA ALA A 39 -33.75 -16.76 -4.43
C ALA A 39 -32.25 -16.65 -4.78
N TRP A 40 -31.92 -16.37 -6.04
CA TRP A 40 -30.54 -16.16 -6.48
C TRP A 40 -29.92 -14.91 -5.85
N LEU A 41 -30.65 -13.78 -5.77
CA LEU A 41 -30.21 -12.57 -5.09
C LEU A 41 -29.94 -12.82 -3.59
N ALA A 42 -30.77 -13.63 -2.94
CA ALA A 42 -30.65 -13.93 -1.51
C ALA A 42 -29.52 -14.91 -1.17
N GLN A 43 -28.96 -15.63 -2.14
CA GLN A 43 -27.91 -16.63 -1.88
C GLN A 43 -26.59 -16.03 -1.41
N HIS A 44 -26.21 -14.87 -1.95
CA HIS A 44 -24.94 -14.23 -1.58
C HIS A 44 -24.98 -12.72 -1.85
N ALA A 45 -24.43 -11.92 -0.93
CA ALA A 45 -24.40 -10.46 -1.07
C ALA A 45 -23.70 -9.95 -2.35
N SER A 46 -22.77 -10.72 -2.91
CA SER A 46 -22.09 -10.40 -4.19
C SER A 46 -23.04 -10.43 -5.39
N HIS A 47 -24.13 -11.24 -5.36
CA HIS A 47 -25.09 -11.31 -6.44
C HIS A 47 -25.87 -10.01 -6.56
N GLU A 48 -26.30 -9.45 -5.44
CA GLU A 48 -27.00 -8.16 -5.39
C GLU A 48 -26.11 -7.03 -5.88
N VAL A 49 -24.85 -6.98 -5.44
CA VAL A 49 -23.89 -5.95 -5.83
C VAL A 49 -23.63 -5.94 -7.33
N GLU A 50 -23.38 -7.10 -7.95
CA GLU A 50 -23.16 -7.21 -9.40
C GLU A 50 -24.41 -6.88 -10.21
N TYR A 51 -25.60 -7.28 -9.73
CA TYR A 51 -26.86 -6.93 -10.37
C TYR A 51 -27.14 -5.41 -10.32
N GLN A 52 -26.97 -4.78 -9.18
CA GLN A 52 -27.16 -3.34 -8.99
C GLN A 52 -26.17 -2.52 -9.84
N TRP A 53 -24.94 -3.01 -10.00
CA TRP A 53 -23.96 -2.39 -10.88
C TRP A 53 -24.44 -2.37 -12.34
N LEU A 54 -24.97 -3.49 -12.86
CA LEU A 54 -25.55 -3.56 -14.20
C LEU A 54 -26.77 -2.65 -14.36
N ALA A 55 -27.64 -2.58 -13.36
CA ALA A 55 -28.80 -1.71 -13.34
C ALA A 55 -28.41 -0.22 -13.39
N SER A 56 -27.35 0.15 -12.69
CA SER A 56 -26.82 1.52 -12.70
C SER A 56 -26.23 1.92 -14.05
N LEU A 57 -25.54 1.01 -14.73
CA LEU A 57 -25.03 1.23 -16.10
C LEU A 57 -26.18 1.42 -17.10
N TRP A 58 -27.22 0.62 -16.98
CA TRP A 58 -28.40 0.71 -17.87
C TRP A 58 -29.16 2.02 -17.69
N SER A 59 -29.35 2.46 -16.44
CA SER A 59 -30.00 3.75 -16.14
C SER A 59 -29.19 4.94 -16.66
N ALA A 60 -27.87 4.84 -16.67
CA ALA A 60 -27.00 5.85 -17.27
C ALA A 60 -27.15 5.91 -18.81
N ALA A 61 -27.39 4.74 -19.45
CA ALA A 61 -27.65 4.66 -20.89
C ALA A 61 -29.02 5.24 -21.29
N ASP A 62 -30.02 5.21 -20.40
CA ASP A 62 -31.35 5.79 -20.63
C ASP A 62 -31.35 7.34 -20.65
N LEU A 63 -30.29 7.97 -20.16
CA LEU A 63 -30.05 9.42 -20.24
C LEU A 63 -29.61 9.89 -21.63
N LEU A 64 -29.30 8.97 -22.55
CA LEU A 64 -28.92 9.30 -23.92
C LEU A 64 -30.16 9.65 -24.75
N PRO A 65 -30.16 10.75 -25.56
CA PRO A 65 -31.30 11.16 -26.37
C PRO A 65 -31.73 10.05 -27.34
N LYS A 66 -32.90 9.44 -27.11
CA LYS A 66 -33.49 8.34 -27.93
C LYS A 66 -33.51 8.63 -29.43
N ALA A 67 -33.64 9.91 -29.79
CA ALA A 67 -33.63 10.37 -31.20
C ALA A 67 -32.31 10.05 -31.93
N ARG A 68 -31.18 9.98 -31.22
CA ARG A 68 -29.88 9.58 -31.84
C ARG A 68 -29.72 8.07 -32.00
N LEU A 69 -30.35 7.28 -31.13
CA LEU A 69 -30.33 5.82 -31.23
C LEU A 69 -31.29 5.30 -32.31
N GLN A 70 -32.47 5.94 -32.50
CA GLN A 70 -33.41 5.58 -33.55
C GLN A 70 -32.88 5.89 -34.94
N ALA A 71 -32.13 6.97 -35.12
CA ALA A 71 -31.48 7.28 -36.40
C ALA A 71 -30.43 6.28 -36.84
N LEU A 72 -29.93 5.45 -35.92
CA LEU A 72 -28.96 4.38 -36.19
C LEU A 72 -29.61 3.02 -36.51
N CYS A 73 -30.91 2.88 -36.21
CA CYS A 73 -31.65 1.62 -36.35
C CYS A 73 -32.65 1.61 -37.52
N GLU A 74 -32.89 2.70 -38.22
CA GLU A 74 -33.76 2.69 -39.41
C GLU A 74 -33.03 2.09 -40.61
N PRO A 75 -33.51 0.93 -41.17
CA PRO A 75 -32.90 0.37 -42.38
C PRO A 75 -33.30 1.25 -43.59
N PRO A 76 -32.37 1.70 -44.43
CA PRO A 76 -32.69 2.45 -45.64
C PRO A 76 -33.41 1.53 -46.64
N ALA A 77 -34.50 2.09 -47.24
CA ALA A 77 -35.24 1.43 -48.31
C ALA A 77 -34.30 1.00 -49.49
N PRO A 78 -34.49 -0.16 -50.12
CA PRO A 78 -33.56 -0.68 -51.13
C PRO A 78 -33.67 0.10 -52.42
N ARG A 79 -32.69 1.00 -52.67
CA ARG A 79 -32.39 1.52 -54.02
C ARG A 79 -31.06 0.93 -54.49
N LEU A 80 -31.12 0.02 -55.40
CA LEU A 80 -29.99 -0.52 -56.14
C LEU A 80 -29.30 0.58 -56.94
N GLU A 81 -28.23 1.10 -56.45
CA GLU A 81 -27.25 1.84 -57.31
C GLU A 81 -25.82 1.68 -56.75
N ARG A 82 -24.89 1.52 -57.69
CA ARG A 82 -23.47 1.17 -57.67
C ARG A 82 -22.54 1.94 -56.72
N ARG A 83 -22.93 2.29 -55.48
CA ARG A 83 -22.11 3.03 -54.50
C ARG A 83 -21.91 2.32 -53.15
N SER A 84 -22.15 0.99 -53.09
CA SER A 84 -22.17 0.24 -51.83
C SER A 84 -20.76 -0.06 -51.21
N PHE A 85 -19.67 0.20 -51.92
CA PHE A 85 -18.33 -0.02 -51.35
C PHE A 85 -17.86 1.06 -50.37
N LEU A 86 -18.42 2.29 -50.40
CA LEU A 86 -18.04 3.37 -49.49
C LEU A 86 -18.77 3.29 -48.14
N ALA A 87 -19.98 2.74 -48.09
CA ALA A 87 -20.76 2.64 -46.84
C ALA A 87 -20.24 1.54 -45.89
N TYR A 88 -19.75 0.42 -46.44
CA TYR A 88 -19.10 -0.62 -45.63
C TYR A 88 -17.73 -0.16 -45.10
N GLY A 89 -17.03 0.69 -45.79
CA GLY A 89 -15.76 1.29 -45.35
C GLY A 89 -15.96 2.24 -44.16
N LEU A 90 -17.07 3.00 -44.11
CA LEU A 90 -17.39 3.91 -43.01
C LEU A 90 -17.84 3.15 -41.76
N ALA A 91 -18.68 2.09 -41.89
CA ALA A 91 -19.08 1.27 -40.77
C ALA A 91 -17.89 0.51 -40.15
N ALA A 92 -17.00 -0.06 -41.00
CA ALA A 92 -15.78 -0.72 -40.54
C ALA A 92 -14.82 0.25 -39.85
N SER A 93 -14.71 1.51 -40.34
CA SER A 93 -13.84 2.51 -39.72
C SER A 93 -14.37 3.01 -38.37
N VAL A 94 -15.69 3.11 -38.17
CA VAL A 94 -16.29 3.46 -36.87
C VAL A 94 -16.09 2.33 -35.86
N VAL A 95 -16.31 1.06 -36.27
CA VAL A 95 -16.05 -0.10 -35.40
C VAL A 95 -14.56 -0.20 -35.06
N ALA A 96 -13.68 0.00 -36.04
CA ALA A 96 -12.23 0.02 -35.79
C ALA A 96 -11.80 1.20 -34.90
N ALA A 97 -12.43 2.39 -35.07
CA ALA A 97 -12.17 3.55 -34.22
C ALA A 97 -12.67 3.36 -32.77
N VAL A 98 -13.87 2.75 -32.58
CA VAL A 98 -14.41 2.45 -31.27
C VAL A 98 -13.61 1.32 -30.60
N ALA A 99 -13.28 0.27 -31.33
CA ALA A 99 -12.42 -0.80 -30.84
C ALA A 99 -10.98 -0.29 -30.58
N GLY A 100 -10.44 0.54 -31.44
CA GLY A 100 -9.15 1.20 -31.28
C GLY A 100 -9.13 2.18 -30.11
N ALA A 101 -10.20 2.99 -29.94
CA ALA A 101 -10.36 3.88 -28.80
C ALA A 101 -10.55 3.11 -27.50
N GLY A 102 -11.33 2.02 -27.49
CA GLY A 102 -11.50 1.12 -26.36
C GLY A 102 -10.17 0.44 -25.99
N LEU A 103 -9.46 -0.09 -26.97
CA LEU A 103 -8.13 -0.67 -26.78
C LEU A 103 -7.10 0.40 -26.36
N TRP A 104 -7.12 1.57 -26.98
CA TRP A 104 -6.27 2.70 -26.60
C TRP A 104 -6.60 3.19 -25.18
N MET A 105 -7.87 3.31 -24.83
CA MET A 105 -8.33 3.66 -23.49
C MET A 105 -7.94 2.56 -22.48
N GLN A 106 -8.06 1.28 -22.83
CA GLN A 106 -7.63 0.13 -22.02
C GLN A 106 -6.08 0.05 -21.93
N LEU A 107 -5.37 0.45 -22.98
CA LEU A 107 -3.91 0.56 -22.99
C LEU A 107 -3.39 1.82 -22.28
N HIS A 108 -4.15 2.91 -22.24
CA HIS A 108 -3.76 4.19 -21.65
C HIS A 108 -4.51 4.54 -20.34
N SER A 109 -5.58 3.83 -19.98
CA SER A 109 -6.26 3.99 -18.69
C SER A 109 -5.51 3.35 -17.52
N SER A 110 -4.24 3.05 -17.71
CA SER A 110 -3.29 2.86 -16.63
C SER A 110 -2.57 4.17 -16.38
N ALA A 111 -3.30 5.21 -16.03
CA ALA A 111 -2.71 6.29 -15.26
C ALA A 111 -2.22 5.64 -13.96
N GLY A 112 -0.92 5.41 -13.88
CA GLY A 112 -0.30 4.90 -12.68
C GLY A 112 -0.69 5.81 -11.52
N TYR A 113 -1.01 5.24 -10.38
CA TYR A 113 -1.26 6.04 -9.18
C TYR A 113 0.08 6.59 -8.68
N GLN A 114 0.18 7.92 -8.60
CA GLN A 114 1.33 8.61 -8.03
C GLN A 114 0.86 9.53 -6.92
N ALA A 115 1.54 9.46 -5.77
CA ALA A 115 1.27 10.32 -4.63
C ALA A 115 2.53 10.46 -3.77
N GLU A 116 2.59 11.57 -3.04
CA GLU A 116 3.62 11.81 -2.02
C GLU A 116 2.94 12.09 -0.69
N PHE A 117 3.49 11.53 0.38
CA PHE A 117 3.02 11.73 1.72
C PHE A 117 4.20 12.05 2.62
N ALA A 118 4.02 13.04 3.46
CA ALA A 118 4.99 13.42 4.47
C ALA A 118 4.31 13.60 5.83
N THR A 119 5.07 13.43 6.88
CA THR A 119 4.68 13.69 8.27
C THR A 119 5.63 14.70 8.92
N ALA A 120 5.08 15.59 9.73
CA ALA A 120 5.85 16.47 10.57
C ALA A 120 6.48 15.72 11.77
N MET A 121 7.30 16.42 12.54
CA MET A 121 7.85 15.88 13.78
C MET A 121 6.72 15.48 14.75
N GLY A 122 6.80 14.26 15.28
CA GLY A 122 5.80 13.72 16.20
C GLY A 122 4.44 13.40 15.59
N GLU A 123 4.21 13.77 14.33
CA GLU A 123 2.99 13.40 13.59
C GLU A 123 3.04 11.92 13.20
N ARG A 124 1.92 11.24 13.35
CA ARG A 124 1.70 9.89 12.82
C ARG A 124 0.52 9.92 11.87
N ARG A 125 0.66 9.28 10.73
CA ARG A 125 -0.35 9.31 9.68
C ARG A 125 -0.52 7.93 9.05
N THR A 126 -1.77 7.48 8.94
CA THR A 126 -2.11 6.28 8.18
C THR A 126 -2.63 6.69 6.80
N VAL A 127 -2.06 6.10 5.78
CA VAL A 127 -2.43 6.29 4.37
C VAL A 127 -2.94 4.97 3.82
N THR A 128 -4.14 4.98 3.25
CA THR A 128 -4.68 3.84 2.50
C THR A 128 -4.41 4.05 1.01
N LEU A 129 -3.87 3.03 0.37
CA LEU A 129 -3.51 3.02 -1.04
C LEU A 129 -4.64 2.40 -1.90
N PRO A 130 -4.67 2.65 -3.22
CA PRO A 130 -5.75 2.18 -4.10
C PRO A 130 -5.87 0.66 -4.22
N ASP A 131 -4.79 -0.08 -3.91
CA ASP A 131 -4.77 -1.54 -3.92
C ASP A 131 -5.27 -2.17 -2.61
N GLY A 132 -5.75 -1.36 -1.66
CA GLY A 132 -6.15 -1.79 -0.33
C GLY A 132 -4.98 -1.93 0.67
N SER A 133 -3.74 -1.70 0.25
CA SER A 133 -2.60 -1.62 1.16
C SER A 133 -2.68 -0.38 2.04
N SER A 134 -2.03 -0.41 3.21
CA SER A 134 -1.91 0.76 4.06
C SER A 134 -0.47 0.97 4.53
N ILE A 135 -0.10 2.23 4.71
CA ILE A 135 1.19 2.66 5.26
C ILE A 135 0.90 3.51 6.50
N GLU A 136 1.39 3.08 7.66
CA GLU A 136 1.43 3.92 8.86
C GLU A 136 2.80 4.60 8.91
N LEU A 137 2.83 5.91 8.75
CA LEU A 137 4.05 6.72 8.78
C LEU A 137 4.32 7.24 10.18
N ASN A 138 5.55 7.08 10.63
CA ASN A 138 6.06 7.70 11.86
C ASN A 138 6.39 9.20 11.63
N GLY A 139 6.76 9.92 12.68
CA GLY A 139 7.18 11.32 12.58
C GLY A 139 8.39 11.51 11.67
N ARG A 140 8.43 12.65 10.92
CA ARG A 140 9.49 13.02 9.97
C ARG A 140 9.74 11.95 8.89
N SER A 141 8.66 11.34 8.40
CA SER A 141 8.73 10.37 7.33
C SER A 141 8.23 10.96 6.02
N GLN A 142 8.82 10.52 4.92
CA GLN A 142 8.42 10.93 3.58
C GLN A 142 8.44 9.72 2.65
N VAL A 143 7.31 9.50 1.97
CA VAL A 143 7.16 8.43 0.99
C VAL A 143 6.61 8.95 -0.32
N ARG A 144 7.12 8.40 -1.40
CA ARG A 144 6.59 8.55 -2.75
C ARG A 144 6.04 7.21 -3.21
N VAL A 145 4.79 7.19 -3.65
CA VAL A 145 4.10 6.02 -4.18
C VAL A 145 4.02 6.13 -5.69
N ASN A 146 4.38 5.08 -6.39
CA ASN A 146 4.25 4.95 -7.83
C ASN A 146 3.76 3.53 -8.18
N PHE A 147 2.47 3.40 -8.46
CA PHE A 147 1.89 2.13 -8.88
C PHE A 147 1.78 2.10 -10.40
N GLU A 148 2.33 1.07 -10.98
CA GLU A 148 2.28 0.78 -12.40
C GLU A 148 1.46 -0.48 -12.68
N ARG A 149 1.30 -0.84 -13.96
CA ARG A 149 0.53 -2.02 -14.36
C ARG A 149 1.04 -3.33 -13.76
N ARG A 150 2.37 -3.48 -13.67
CA ARG A 150 3.03 -4.74 -13.27
C ARG A 150 3.69 -4.68 -11.92
N GLN A 151 3.78 -3.51 -11.31
CA GLN A 151 4.51 -3.32 -10.07
C GLN A 151 3.90 -2.19 -9.24
N ARG A 152 3.91 -2.35 -7.94
CA ARG A 152 3.52 -1.36 -6.94
C ARG A 152 4.78 -0.89 -6.23
N THR A 153 5.27 0.28 -6.56
CA THR A 153 6.51 0.80 -5.99
C THR A 153 6.22 1.89 -4.97
N VAL A 154 6.89 1.82 -3.83
CA VAL A 154 6.93 2.87 -2.81
C VAL A 154 8.37 3.17 -2.49
N GLU A 155 8.77 4.43 -2.55
CA GLU A 155 10.07 4.91 -2.11
C GLU A 155 9.93 5.55 -0.73
N LEU A 156 10.53 4.96 0.28
CA LEU A 156 10.71 5.59 1.59
C LEU A 156 11.93 6.49 1.51
N GLN A 157 11.71 7.79 1.31
CA GLN A 157 12.79 8.77 1.12
C GLN A 157 13.49 9.09 2.43
N GLN A 158 12.76 9.09 3.56
CA GLN A 158 13.30 9.20 4.92
C GLN A 158 12.28 8.72 5.94
N GLY A 159 12.74 8.43 7.16
CA GLY A 159 11.92 8.12 8.31
C GLY A 159 11.53 6.65 8.38
N GLU A 160 10.35 6.37 8.92
CA GLU A 160 9.90 5.03 9.29
C GLU A 160 8.44 4.81 8.90
N GLY A 161 8.16 3.64 8.36
CA GLY A 161 6.81 3.26 8.01
C GLY A 161 6.52 1.79 8.27
N MET A 162 5.33 1.53 8.80
CA MET A 162 4.76 0.20 8.88
C MET A 162 3.88 -0.05 7.66
N PHE A 163 4.24 -1.03 6.87
CA PHE A 163 3.55 -1.41 5.64
C PHE A 163 2.64 -2.61 5.90
N SER A 164 1.36 -2.48 5.58
CA SER A 164 0.39 -3.58 5.56
C SER A 164 -0.06 -3.76 4.12
N VAL A 165 0.57 -4.71 3.42
CA VAL A 165 0.42 -4.88 1.97
C VAL A 165 -0.69 -5.87 1.65
N ALA A 166 -1.65 -5.45 0.84
CA ALA A 166 -2.69 -6.31 0.30
C ALA A 166 -2.07 -7.39 -0.61
N ARG A 167 -2.58 -8.63 -0.49
CA ARG A 167 -2.04 -9.77 -1.24
C ARG A 167 -2.35 -9.63 -2.73
N ASP A 168 -1.29 -9.60 -3.54
CA ASP A 168 -1.36 -9.58 -4.98
C ASP A 168 -0.05 -10.19 -5.53
N ALA A 169 -0.13 -11.44 -5.98
CA ALA A 169 1.03 -12.17 -6.47
C ALA A 169 1.45 -11.75 -7.88
N ASP A 170 0.51 -11.22 -8.68
CA ASP A 170 0.75 -10.82 -10.07
C ASP A 170 1.42 -9.45 -10.16
N ARG A 171 1.28 -8.62 -9.12
CA ARG A 171 1.90 -7.29 -9.02
C ARG A 171 2.67 -7.15 -7.71
N PRO A 172 3.94 -7.52 -7.67
CA PRO A 172 4.77 -7.37 -6.49
C PRO A 172 4.76 -5.94 -5.94
N PHE A 173 4.77 -5.82 -4.62
CA PHE A 173 4.93 -4.55 -3.93
C PHE A 173 6.40 -4.37 -3.55
N VAL A 174 6.99 -3.28 -3.99
CA VAL A 174 8.41 -2.99 -3.80
C VAL A 174 8.58 -1.72 -2.98
N VAL A 175 9.27 -1.82 -1.85
CA VAL A 175 9.70 -0.65 -1.08
C VAL A 175 11.17 -0.40 -1.32
N GLN A 176 11.50 0.80 -1.79
CA GLN A 176 12.88 1.29 -1.92
C GLN A 176 13.22 2.14 -0.70
N ALA A 177 14.32 1.86 -0.02
CA ALA A 177 14.80 2.60 1.14
C ALA A 177 16.33 2.66 1.12
N GLY A 178 16.88 3.84 0.81
CA GLY A 178 18.32 4.00 0.57
C GLY A 178 18.82 3.08 -0.54
N ALA A 179 19.86 2.31 -0.27
CA ALA A 179 20.40 1.31 -1.19
C ALA A 179 19.63 -0.05 -1.12
N GLY A 180 18.63 -0.16 -0.24
CA GLY A 180 17.85 -1.38 -0.04
C GLY A 180 16.56 -1.42 -0.86
N GLN A 181 16.24 -2.61 -1.37
CA GLN A 181 14.97 -2.92 -2.02
C GLN A 181 14.30 -4.08 -1.30
N VAL A 182 13.04 -3.88 -0.93
CA VAL A 182 12.21 -4.83 -0.20
C VAL A 182 11.05 -5.26 -1.09
N THR A 183 10.94 -6.53 -1.44
CA THR A 183 9.90 -7.07 -2.32
C THR A 183 8.98 -8.01 -1.56
N VAL A 184 7.66 -7.77 -1.67
CA VAL A 184 6.62 -8.57 -1.01
C VAL A 184 5.41 -8.79 -1.92
N THR A 185 4.57 -9.76 -1.58
CA THR A 185 3.29 -10.05 -2.27
C THR A 185 2.07 -9.94 -1.36
N GLY A 186 2.27 -9.77 -0.05
CA GLY A 186 1.18 -9.66 0.94
C GLY A 186 1.73 -9.90 2.35
N THR A 187 2.23 -8.85 2.99
CA THR A 187 3.09 -8.93 4.17
C THR A 187 2.88 -7.70 5.04
N ARG A 188 3.08 -7.86 6.37
CA ARG A 188 3.18 -6.73 7.30
C ARG A 188 4.62 -6.63 7.78
N PHE A 189 5.25 -5.49 7.56
CA PHE A 189 6.65 -5.25 7.87
C PHE A 189 6.93 -3.77 8.10
N ASP A 190 7.91 -3.52 8.91
CA ASP A 190 8.43 -2.20 9.25
C ASP A 190 9.69 -1.90 8.44
N VAL A 191 9.82 -0.68 7.95
CA VAL A 191 11.03 -0.18 7.32
C VAL A 191 11.38 1.17 7.96
N LEU A 192 12.59 1.23 8.53
CA LEU A 192 13.21 2.46 8.99
C LEU A 192 14.37 2.82 8.07
N ARG A 193 14.36 4.01 7.49
CA ARG A 193 15.49 4.59 6.76
C ARG A 193 16.14 5.71 7.56
N GLU A 194 17.42 5.57 7.82
CA GLU A 194 18.27 6.59 8.45
C GLU A 194 19.47 6.90 7.52
N GLY A 195 19.39 8.05 6.83
CA GLY A 195 20.34 8.36 5.76
C GLY A 195 20.27 7.35 4.62
N ASP A 196 21.39 6.66 4.36
CA ASP A 196 21.48 5.63 3.34
C ASP A 196 21.31 4.19 3.88
N GLN A 197 21.17 4.05 5.19
CA GLN A 197 20.89 2.76 5.83
C GLN A 197 19.39 2.49 5.91
N ALA A 198 19.02 1.22 5.81
CA ALA A 198 17.65 0.77 6.02
C ALA A 198 17.59 -0.43 6.96
N ARG A 199 16.73 -0.39 7.97
CA ARG A 199 16.37 -1.52 8.83
C ARG A 199 15.02 -2.03 8.40
N ILE A 200 14.91 -3.34 8.23
CA ILE A 200 13.68 -4.03 7.85
C ILE A 200 13.33 -5.05 8.93
N ALA A 201 12.07 -5.10 9.37
CA ALA A 201 11.57 -6.07 10.36
C ALA A 201 10.22 -6.60 9.94
N VAL A 202 10.01 -7.92 9.99
CA VAL A 202 8.81 -8.58 9.50
C VAL A 202 7.87 -8.95 10.65
N GLU A 203 6.66 -8.36 10.66
CA GLU A 203 5.62 -8.72 11.63
C GLU A 203 4.88 -10.00 11.20
N SER A 204 4.53 -10.13 9.91
CA SER A 204 3.89 -11.32 9.36
C SER A 204 4.13 -11.46 7.86
N GLY A 205 4.19 -12.70 7.36
CA GLY A 205 4.40 -13.02 5.94
C GLY A 205 5.88 -13.21 5.59
N HIS A 206 6.23 -12.92 4.32
CA HIS A 206 7.55 -13.15 3.75
C HIS A 206 8.03 -11.90 3.04
N VAL A 207 9.30 -11.59 3.20
CA VAL A 207 9.96 -10.42 2.62
C VAL A 207 11.25 -10.85 1.97
N ARG A 208 11.51 -10.39 0.75
CA ARG A 208 12.82 -10.49 0.10
C ARG A 208 13.52 -9.15 0.15
N VAL A 209 14.67 -9.08 0.79
CA VAL A 209 15.50 -7.88 0.88
C VAL A 209 16.69 -8.03 -0.04
N GLN A 210 16.93 -7.03 -0.87
CA GLN A 210 18.06 -6.94 -1.79
C GLN A 210 18.79 -5.61 -1.57
N GLY A 211 20.09 -5.64 -1.72
CA GLY A 211 20.93 -4.45 -1.77
C GLY A 211 21.46 -4.22 -3.18
N VAL A 212 22.66 -3.65 -3.26
CA VAL A 212 23.34 -3.40 -4.56
C VAL A 212 23.67 -4.72 -5.29
N ASN A 213 23.97 -5.79 -4.55
CA ASN A 213 24.20 -7.10 -5.14
C ASN A 213 22.89 -7.94 -5.08
N PRO A 214 22.22 -8.17 -6.22
CA PRO A 214 20.98 -8.95 -6.28
C PRO A 214 21.15 -10.43 -5.85
N ASP A 215 22.35 -11.00 -6.03
CA ASP A 215 22.63 -12.39 -5.70
C ASP A 215 22.79 -12.61 -4.18
N ALA A 216 23.03 -11.54 -3.42
CA ALA A 216 23.12 -11.56 -1.95
C ALA A 216 21.76 -11.20 -1.29
N ALA A 217 20.64 -11.55 -1.92
CA ALA A 217 19.32 -11.29 -1.35
C ALA A 217 19.05 -12.14 -0.10
N VAL A 218 18.45 -11.53 0.92
CA VAL A 218 18.06 -12.16 2.17
C VAL A 218 16.55 -12.31 2.24
N ASN A 219 16.08 -13.52 2.58
CA ASN A 219 14.64 -13.76 2.79
C ASN A 219 14.33 -13.72 4.30
N LEU A 220 13.34 -12.92 4.65
CA LEU A 220 12.86 -12.76 6.03
C LEU A 220 11.46 -13.36 6.17
N THR A 221 11.22 -13.94 7.33
CA THR A 221 9.90 -14.38 7.78
C THR A 221 9.50 -13.64 9.04
N ALA A 222 8.29 -13.87 9.55
CA ALA A 222 7.81 -13.24 10.77
C ALA A 222 8.79 -13.39 11.93
N GLY A 223 9.07 -12.29 12.64
CA GLY A 223 10.01 -12.22 13.75
C GLY A 223 11.47 -12.07 13.35
N LEU A 224 11.78 -11.98 12.05
CA LEU A 224 13.14 -11.71 11.57
C LEU A 224 13.27 -10.26 11.07
N GLY A 225 14.50 -9.75 11.16
CA GLY A 225 14.89 -8.47 10.61
C GLY A 225 16.26 -8.52 9.97
N THR A 226 16.61 -7.48 9.23
CA THR A 226 17.95 -7.25 8.66
C THR A 226 18.21 -5.75 8.52
N VAL A 227 19.46 -5.41 8.28
CA VAL A 227 19.91 -4.05 7.95
C VAL A 227 20.58 -4.07 6.59
N VAL A 228 20.27 -3.07 5.78
CA VAL A 228 21.00 -2.72 4.56
C VAL A 228 21.85 -1.50 4.88
N ASP A 229 23.16 -1.62 4.75
CA ASP A 229 24.06 -0.49 5.03
C ASP A 229 24.10 0.53 3.89
N ALA A 230 24.84 1.62 4.10
CA ALA A 230 25.01 2.68 3.11
C ALA A 230 25.70 2.23 1.81
N GLN A 231 26.44 1.13 1.85
CA GLN A 231 27.09 0.51 0.69
C GLN A 231 26.19 -0.49 -0.02
N GLY A 232 24.97 -0.69 0.50
CA GLY A 232 23.99 -1.62 -0.04
C GLY A 232 24.29 -3.09 0.27
N GLN A 233 25.10 -3.37 1.31
CA GLN A 233 25.29 -4.72 1.79
C GLN A 233 24.13 -5.11 2.71
N VAL A 234 23.56 -6.28 2.48
CA VAL A 234 22.46 -6.81 3.31
C VAL A 234 23.06 -7.70 4.39
N ALA A 235 22.83 -7.36 5.66
CA ALA A 235 23.24 -8.19 6.78
C ALA A 235 22.48 -9.52 6.82
N ALA A 236 22.99 -10.50 7.56
CA ALA A 236 22.27 -11.74 7.81
C ALA A 236 20.93 -11.47 8.53
N ALA A 237 19.95 -12.34 8.31
CA ALA A 237 18.68 -12.29 9.02
C ALA A 237 18.88 -12.60 10.51
N GLU A 238 18.34 -11.76 11.38
CA GLU A 238 18.41 -11.92 12.83
C GLU A 238 17.03 -11.87 13.48
N PRO A 239 16.79 -12.58 14.58
CA PRO A 239 15.56 -12.46 15.36
C PRO A 239 15.40 -11.04 15.90
N VAL A 240 14.20 -10.47 15.74
CA VAL A 240 13.87 -9.15 16.25
C VAL A 240 12.54 -9.14 16.99
N ASN A 241 12.44 -8.33 18.02
CA ASN A 241 11.16 -8.07 18.70
C ASN A 241 10.37 -7.01 17.93
N THR A 242 9.52 -7.43 17.01
CA THR A 242 8.71 -6.52 16.19
C THR A 242 7.79 -5.64 17.05
N ARG A 243 7.30 -6.11 18.22
CA ARG A 243 6.47 -5.31 19.12
C ARG A 243 7.22 -4.12 19.70
N THR A 244 8.50 -4.32 20.02
CA THR A 244 9.41 -3.28 20.50
C THR A 244 9.70 -2.27 19.39
N LEU A 245 10.08 -2.76 18.21
CA LEU A 245 10.43 -1.92 17.06
C LEU A 245 9.23 -1.07 16.59
N THR A 246 8.01 -1.62 16.63
CA THR A 246 6.79 -0.93 16.19
C THR A 246 6.00 -0.26 17.31
N ALA A 247 6.59 -0.12 18.52
CA ALA A 247 5.94 0.51 19.68
C ALA A 247 5.55 1.98 19.42
N TRP A 248 6.28 2.65 18.53
CA TRP A 248 6.01 4.02 18.10
C TRP A 248 4.56 4.20 17.57
N ARG A 249 3.96 3.16 16.99
CA ARG A 249 2.57 3.16 16.53
C ARG A 249 1.58 3.39 17.68
N ARG A 250 1.97 3.03 18.90
CA ARG A 250 1.21 3.24 20.15
C ARG A 250 1.68 4.44 20.95
N GLY A 251 2.55 5.28 20.36
CA GLY A 251 3.12 6.45 21.02
C GLY A 251 4.17 6.11 22.08
N GLN A 252 4.85 4.99 21.94
CA GLN A 252 5.86 4.52 22.88
C GLN A 252 7.22 4.34 22.19
N LEU A 253 8.27 4.64 22.94
CA LEU A 253 9.65 4.25 22.65
C LEU A 253 10.00 3.14 23.65
N VAL A 254 10.25 1.96 23.13
CA VAL A 254 10.63 0.79 23.93
C VAL A 254 12.07 0.45 23.61
N PHE A 255 12.88 0.40 24.63
CA PHE A 255 14.30 0.06 24.57
C PHE A 255 14.52 -1.24 25.36
N GLU A 256 15.07 -2.25 24.73
CA GLU A 256 15.43 -3.52 25.33
C GLU A 256 16.92 -3.74 25.05
N ASP A 257 17.74 -3.56 26.09
CA ASP A 257 19.21 -3.65 25.99
C ASP A 257 19.80 -2.79 24.84
N ALA A 258 19.16 -1.65 24.56
CA ALA A 258 19.55 -0.74 23.49
C ALA A 258 20.75 0.10 23.88
N THR A 259 21.65 0.37 22.94
CA THR A 259 22.77 1.27 23.16
C THR A 259 22.29 2.72 23.30
N LEU A 260 22.97 3.53 24.09
CA LEU A 260 22.62 4.94 24.27
C LEU A 260 22.74 5.75 22.96
N GLY A 261 23.57 5.28 22.04
CA GLY A 261 23.63 5.82 20.67
C GLY A 261 22.34 5.62 19.91
N GLU A 262 21.79 4.40 19.92
CA GLU A 262 20.50 4.06 19.30
C GLU A 262 19.35 4.83 19.95
N VAL A 263 19.37 4.92 21.30
CA VAL A 263 18.38 5.70 22.06
C VAL A 263 18.42 7.16 21.65
N ALA A 264 19.59 7.78 21.58
CA ALA A 264 19.75 9.17 21.19
C ALA A 264 19.28 9.43 19.75
N ALA A 265 19.61 8.54 18.81
CA ALA A 265 19.15 8.62 17.43
C ALA A 265 17.62 8.53 17.35
N GLN A 266 17.03 7.54 18.04
CA GLN A 266 15.58 7.33 18.02
C GLN A 266 14.82 8.49 18.66
N VAL A 267 15.29 9.01 19.79
CA VAL A 267 14.70 10.17 20.49
C VAL A 267 14.78 11.44 19.66
N SER A 268 15.89 11.63 18.92
CA SER A 268 16.12 12.80 18.06
C SER A 268 15.05 12.96 16.97
N ARG A 269 14.39 11.87 16.55
CA ARG A 269 13.30 11.93 15.57
C ARG A 269 12.04 12.61 16.08
N TYR A 270 11.88 12.67 17.39
CA TYR A 270 10.71 13.28 18.07
C TYR A 270 11.02 14.64 18.68
N ARG A 271 12.16 15.25 18.33
CA ARG A 271 12.62 16.53 18.89
C ARG A 271 13.00 17.51 17.78
N ASP A 272 12.79 18.80 18.03
CA ASP A 272 13.28 19.86 17.12
C ASP A 272 14.80 19.86 17.01
N LYS A 273 15.45 19.67 18.13
CA LYS A 273 16.90 19.65 18.24
C LYS A 273 17.36 18.25 18.58
N PRO A 274 18.39 17.75 17.90
CA PRO A 274 18.88 16.39 18.10
C PRO A 274 19.49 16.20 19.49
N VAL A 275 19.63 14.94 19.88
CA VAL A 275 20.38 14.51 21.05
C VAL A 275 21.71 13.95 20.58
N HIS A 276 22.80 14.52 21.08
CA HIS A 276 24.15 14.08 20.76
C HIS A 276 24.72 13.22 21.89
N VAL A 277 25.59 12.30 21.56
CA VAL A 277 26.38 11.53 22.54
C VAL A 277 27.84 11.90 22.37
N SER A 278 28.48 12.37 23.44
CA SER A 278 29.79 13.04 23.39
C SER A 278 30.97 12.10 23.06
N SER A 279 30.80 10.79 23.25
CA SER A 279 31.87 9.82 22.95
C SER A 279 31.35 8.42 22.62
N PRO A 280 32.11 7.64 21.85
CA PRO A 280 31.77 6.26 21.54
C PRO A 280 31.65 5.34 22.79
N ALA A 281 32.38 5.65 23.86
CA ALA A 281 32.29 4.90 25.12
C ALA A 281 30.91 5.06 25.77
N ILE A 282 30.37 6.30 25.79
CA ILE A 282 29.03 6.61 26.30
C ILE A 282 27.98 6.03 25.37
N ALA A 283 28.17 6.14 24.06
CA ALA A 283 27.23 5.61 23.08
C ALA A 283 27.00 4.09 23.22
N ARG A 284 27.97 3.34 23.73
CA ARG A 284 27.88 1.89 23.99
C ARG A 284 27.18 1.51 25.30
N LEU A 285 26.93 2.46 26.21
CA LEU A 285 26.13 2.18 27.40
C LEU A 285 24.77 1.67 27.00
N ARG A 286 24.25 0.68 27.73
CA ARG A 286 22.99 0.03 27.40
C ARG A 286 21.91 0.38 28.42
N LEU A 287 20.67 0.46 27.94
CA LEU A 287 19.54 0.64 28.83
C LEU A 287 18.29 -0.11 28.32
N SER A 288 17.44 -0.49 29.26
CA SER A 288 16.10 -1.00 28.99
C SER A 288 15.08 -0.07 29.68
N SER A 289 14.16 0.48 28.88
CA SER A 289 13.16 1.40 29.41
C SER A 289 12.04 1.63 28.41
N VAL A 290 10.92 2.19 28.89
CA VAL A 290 9.77 2.58 28.06
C VAL A 290 9.43 4.03 28.31
N PHE A 291 9.33 4.84 27.27
CA PHE A 291 8.94 6.25 27.31
C PHE A 291 7.84 6.53 26.29
N LYS A 292 7.19 7.69 26.43
CA LYS A 292 6.25 8.18 25.46
C LYS A 292 6.97 8.97 24.37
N THR A 293 6.48 8.90 23.13
CA THR A 293 7.03 9.65 21.99
C THR A 293 6.83 11.16 22.12
N ASP A 294 5.82 11.58 22.88
CA ASP A 294 5.47 12.99 23.13
C ASP A 294 6.16 13.59 24.36
N ASP A 295 6.85 12.77 25.17
CA ASP A 295 7.58 13.23 26.37
C ASP A 295 9.04 12.71 26.36
N THR A 296 9.79 13.12 25.37
CA THR A 296 11.21 12.78 25.26
C THR A 296 12.08 13.50 26.31
N ASP A 297 11.57 14.57 26.93
CA ASP A 297 12.25 15.26 28.01
C ASP A 297 12.28 14.44 29.31
N ALA A 298 11.23 13.68 29.58
CA ALA A 298 11.21 12.74 30.71
C ALA A 298 12.33 11.71 30.60
N LEU A 299 12.58 11.18 29.38
CA LEU A 299 13.69 10.27 29.14
C LEU A 299 15.04 10.95 29.45
N LEU A 300 15.31 12.12 28.90
CA LEU A 300 16.58 12.83 29.11
C LEU A 300 16.81 13.16 30.58
N LYS A 301 15.76 13.49 31.34
CA LYS A 301 15.82 13.72 32.80
C LYS A 301 16.07 12.44 33.58
N ALA A 302 15.60 11.30 33.10
CA ALA A 302 15.78 10.00 33.75
C ALA A 302 17.18 9.41 33.52
N LEU A 303 17.83 9.70 32.38
CA LEU A 303 19.12 9.10 32.03
C LEU A 303 20.20 9.23 33.12
N PRO A 304 20.41 10.40 33.80
CA PRO A 304 21.41 10.51 34.86
C PRO A 304 21.10 9.69 36.13
N GLN A 305 19.86 9.19 36.27
CA GLN A 305 19.46 8.34 37.40
C GLN A 305 19.69 6.86 37.10
N ILE A 306 19.73 6.51 35.82
CA ILE A 306 19.82 5.11 35.34
C ILE A 306 21.26 4.77 34.95
N LEU A 307 21.98 5.74 34.37
CA LEU A 307 23.32 5.56 33.80
C LEU A 307 24.29 6.59 34.38
N PRO A 308 25.62 6.35 34.37
CA PRO A 308 26.65 7.29 34.82
C PRO A 308 26.88 8.40 33.81
N VAL A 309 25.83 9.11 33.43
CA VAL A 309 25.85 10.20 32.47
C VAL A 309 25.23 11.47 33.01
N ALA A 310 25.50 12.59 32.37
CA ALA A 310 24.80 13.86 32.57
C ALA A 310 24.26 14.36 31.20
N VAL A 311 23.19 15.12 31.24
CA VAL A 311 22.63 15.77 30.05
C VAL A 311 22.87 17.28 30.14
N ARG A 312 23.44 17.86 29.10
CA ARG A 312 23.77 19.26 29.00
C ARG A 312 23.14 19.87 27.75
N ALA A 313 22.51 21.04 27.91
CA ALA A 313 22.07 21.83 26.77
C ALA A 313 23.29 22.49 26.10
N ARG A 314 23.36 22.48 24.78
CA ARG A 314 24.32 23.17 23.93
C ARG A 314 23.79 24.56 23.56
N ALA A 315 24.68 25.41 23.07
CA ALA A 315 24.33 26.80 22.67
C ALA A 315 23.28 26.85 21.53
N ASP A 316 23.24 25.84 20.68
CA ASP A 316 22.27 25.70 19.58
C ASP A 316 20.90 25.16 20.02
N GLY A 317 20.74 24.87 21.33
CA GLY A 317 19.52 24.27 21.91
C GLY A 317 19.43 22.74 21.78
N SER A 318 20.42 22.09 21.17
CA SER A 318 20.51 20.62 21.18
C SER A 318 20.92 20.11 22.56
N GLN A 319 20.65 18.82 22.82
CA GLN A 319 21.04 18.18 24.07
C GLN A 319 22.27 17.28 23.83
N GLU A 320 23.18 17.26 24.77
CA GLU A 320 24.39 16.43 24.73
C GLU A 320 24.46 15.53 25.96
N ILE A 321 24.60 14.23 25.74
CA ILE A 321 24.83 13.24 26.78
C ILE A 321 26.36 13.10 26.97
N ILE A 322 26.81 13.39 28.14
CA ILE A 322 28.24 13.38 28.54
C ILE A 322 28.49 12.43 29.71
N ALA A 323 29.74 12.04 29.96
CA ALA A 323 30.06 11.27 31.16
C ALA A 323 29.76 12.09 32.42
N ARG A 324 29.18 11.46 33.41
CA ARG A 324 29.06 12.05 34.76
C ARG A 324 30.44 11.99 35.42
N LYS A 325 30.95 13.17 35.88
CA LYS A 325 32.21 13.24 36.63
C LYS A 325 32.00 12.68 38.04
#